data_346dd1b13331e407954cde789fe4dfe8
#
_entry.id   346dd1b13331e407954cde789fe4dfe8
#
_cell.length_a   1.000
_cell.length_b   1.000
_cell.length_c   1.000
_cell.angle_alpha   90.00
_cell.angle_beta   90.00
_cell.angle_gamma   90.00
#
_symmetry.space_group_name_H-M   'P 1'
#
loop_
_entity.id
_entity.type
_entity.pdbx_description
1 polymer ?
#
loop_
_entity_poly.entity_id
_entity_poly.type
_entity_poly.pdbx_seq_one_letter_code
_entity_poly.pdbx_strand_id
1 'polypeptide(L)'
;MPGDREDQECDFYVHTRAQQYLLNGMSDHPETQHNVVMNIDDEGYDFYIAQELPLHTRERMGEDCVLGEPYASLFENIRVPAHTYAIFETERCRYPTVVSPELRRRIVSEWLPGSGYQFADAPEIVVTHWFGRLGCQERYRELWIPVE
;
A
#
# COMPACT_ATOMS: atom_id res chain seq x y z
N MET A 1 9.97 -16.78 8.10
CA MET A 1 10.91 -15.89 8.80
C MET A 1 10.47 -14.45 8.59
N PRO A 2 10.45 -13.58 9.62
CA PRO A 2 10.05 -12.19 9.44
C PRO A 2 10.87 -11.42 8.41
N GLY A 3 12.16 -11.72 8.24
CA GLY A 3 13.01 -11.09 7.24
C GLY A 3 12.71 -11.48 5.80
N ASP A 4 12.16 -12.65 5.58
CA ASP A 4 11.92 -13.16 4.21
C ASP A 4 10.84 -12.36 3.48
N ARG A 5 9.82 -11.88 4.21
CA ARG A 5 8.76 -11.03 3.64
C ARG A 5 9.31 -9.69 3.16
N GLU A 6 10.09 -9.03 4.00
CA GLU A 6 10.67 -7.73 3.69
C GLU A 6 11.64 -7.82 2.52
N ASP A 7 12.46 -8.86 2.48
CA ASP A 7 13.40 -9.11 1.39
C ASP A 7 12.67 -9.37 0.07
N GLN A 8 11.60 -10.17 0.09
CA GLN A 8 10.80 -10.44 -1.10
C GLN A 8 10.10 -9.17 -1.61
N GLU A 9 9.57 -8.35 -0.72
CA GLU A 9 8.96 -7.07 -1.08
C GLU A 9 9.99 -6.11 -1.68
N CYS A 10 11.19 -6.03 -1.10
CA CYS A 10 12.29 -5.24 -1.64
C CYS A 10 12.71 -5.69 -3.03
N ASP A 11 12.86 -6.99 -3.25
CA ASP A 11 13.17 -7.56 -4.55
C ASP A 11 12.11 -7.22 -5.60
N PHE A 12 10.85 -7.31 -5.23
CA PHE A 12 9.73 -6.94 -6.09
C PHE A 12 9.79 -5.46 -6.50
N TYR A 13 10.09 -4.57 -5.56
CA TYR A 13 10.29 -3.14 -5.85
C TYR A 13 11.39 -2.90 -6.88
N VAL A 14 12.50 -3.57 -6.73
CA VAL A 14 13.65 -3.41 -7.64
C VAL A 14 13.31 -3.92 -9.04
N HIS A 15 12.68 -5.10 -9.13
CA HIS A 15 12.38 -5.74 -10.42
C HIS A 15 11.24 -5.08 -11.19
N THR A 16 10.36 -4.34 -10.53
CA THR A 16 9.19 -3.69 -11.15
C THR A 16 9.33 -2.18 -11.30
N ARG A 17 10.54 -1.65 -11.19
CA ARG A 17 10.77 -0.20 -11.20
C ARG A 17 10.21 0.51 -12.43
N ALA A 18 10.38 -0.07 -13.62
CA ALA A 18 9.86 0.51 -14.85
C ALA A 18 8.32 0.58 -14.86
N GLN A 19 7.66 -0.48 -14.38
CA GLN A 19 6.21 -0.53 -14.24
C GLN A 19 5.71 0.49 -13.21
N GLN A 20 6.46 0.69 -12.11
CA GLN A 20 6.12 1.69 -11.10
C GLN A 20 6.12 3.11 -11.67
N TYR A 21 7.08 3.45 -12.52
CA TYR A 21 7.11 4.76 -13.20
C TYR A 21 5.88 4.96 -14.08
N LEU A 22 5.49 3.95 -14.85
CA LEU A 22 4.28 4.02 -15.68
C LEU A 22 3.02 4.18 -14.82
N LEU A 23 2.94 3.40 -13.76
CA LEU A 23 1.81 3.44 -12.82
C LEU A 23 1.67 4.83 -12.17
N ASN A 24 2.78 5.39 -11.70
CA ASN A 24 2.80 6.72 -11.09
C ASN A 24 2.42 7.82 -12.10
N GLY A 25 2.82 7.66 -13.35
CA GLY A 25 2.46 8.60 -14.41
C GLY A 25 0.97 8.61 -14.75
N MET A 26 0.24 7.55 -14.43
CA MET A 26 -1.22 7.47 -14.60
C MET A 26 -2.00 8.05 -13.43
N SER A 27 -1.37 8.20 -12.28
CA SER A 27 -2.03 8.58 -11.03
C SER A 27 -2.28 10.08 -10.94
N ASP A 28 -3.37 10.47 -10.28
CA ASP A 28 -3.62 11.85 -9.88
C ASP A 28 -2.67 12.31 -8.76
N HIS A 29 -2.07 11.36 -8.04
CA HIS A 29 -1.20 11.59 -6.89
C HIS A 29 0.11 10.83 -7.01
N PRO A 30 1.00 11.20 -7.96
CA PRO A 30 2.26 10.49 -8.18
C PRO A 30 3.25 10.59 -6.99
N GLU A 31 3.01 11.52 -6.07
CA GLU A 31 3.79 11.69 -4.84
C GLU A 31 3.52 10.62 -3.78
N THR A 32 2.45 9.85 -3.93
CA THR A 32 2.10 8.74 -3.04
C THR A 32 2.22 7.40 -3.75
N GLN A 33 2.42 6.35 -2.98
CA GLN A 33 2.42 4.96 -3.45
C GLN A 33 1.68 4.09 -2.45
N HIS A 34 0.85 3.19 -2.96
CA HIS A 34 0.09 2.26 -2.16
C HIS A 34 0.67 0.86 -2.26
N ASN A 35 0.80 0.20 -1.12
CA ASN A 35 1.07 -1.23 -1.06
C ASN A 35 -0.18 -1.90 -0.49
N VAL A 36 -0.69 -2.89 -1.20
CA VAL A 36 -1.89 -3.63 -0.79
C VAL A 36 -1.51 -5.09 -0.57
N VAL A 37 -1.81 -5.59 0.62
CA VAL A 37 -1.62 -7.00 0.98
C VAL A 37 -3.00 -7.59 1.19
N MET A 38 -3.31 -8.65 0.44
CA MET A 38 -4.63 -9.30 0.49
C MET A 38 -4.51 -10.81 0.30
N ASN A 39 -5.59 -11.51 0.53
CA ASN A 39 -5.65 -12.97 0.39
C ASN A 39 -4.60 -13.68 1.24
N ILE A 40 -4.45 -13.24 2.49
CA ILE A 40 -3.50 -13.82 3.45
C ILE A 40 -4.01 -15.16 3.91
N ASP A 41 -3.20 -16.20 3.75
CA ASP A 41 -3.46 -17.55 4.24
C ASP A 41 -2.18 -18.22 4.75
N ASP A 42 -2.25 -19.52 5.08
CA ASP A 42 -1.10 -20.26 5.59
C ASP A 42 0.02 -20.46 4.55
N GLU A 43 -0.30 -20.32 3.27
CA GLU A 43 0.66 -20.48 2.17
C GLU A 43 1.32 -19.17 1.76
N GLY A 44 0.73 -18.04 2.10
CA GLY A 44 1.27 -16.72 1.77
C GLY A 44 0.22 -15.63 1.64
N TYR A 45 0.51 -14.67 0.79
CA TYR A 45 -0.34 -13.50 0.57
C TYR A 45 -0.06 -12.93 -0.83
N ASP A 46 -1.00 -12.12 -1.32
CA ASP A 46 -0.82 -11.33 -2.52
C ASP A 46 -0.36 -9.92 -2.16
N PHE A 47 0.70 -9.47 -2.80
CA PHE A 47 1.29 -8.15 -2.59
C PHE A 47 1.23 -7.33 -3.87
N TYR A 48 0.69 -6.11 -3.76
CA TYR A 48 0.55 -5.19 -4.88
C TYR A 48 1.23 -3.86 -4.57
N ILE A 49 1.93 -3.33 -5.56
CA ILE A 49 2.28 -1.92 -5.62
C ILE A 49 1.21 -1.28 -6.49
N ALA A 50 0.45 -0.35 -5.95
CA ALA A 50 -0.79 0.09 -6.55
C ALA A 50 -0.95 1.61 -6.52
N GLN A 51 -1.80 2.09 -7.40
CA GLN A 51 -2.32 3.45 -7.40
C GLN A 51 -3.82 3.42 -7.57
N GLU A 52 -4.50 4.38 -7.00
CA GLU A 52 -5.91 4.57 -7.30
C GLU A 52 -6.08 4.92 -8.77
N LEU A 53 -7.12 4.38 -9.39
CA LEU A 53 -7.49 4.82 -10.73
C LEU A 53 -7.78 6.33 -10.71
N PRO A 54 -7.29 7.09 -11.71
CA PRO A 54 -7.58 8.51 -11.79
C PRO A 54 -9.09 8.78 -11.71
N LEU A 55 -9.47 9.84 -11.03
CA LEU A 55 -10.87 10.20 -10.83
C LEU A 55 -11.63 10.29 -12.17
N HIS A 56 -11.02 10.91 -13.17
CA HIS A 56 -11.57 11.01 -14.51
C HIS A 56 -11.86 9.64 -15.14
N THR A 57 -10.95 8.69 -14.97
CA THR A 57 -11.12 7.32 -15.47
C THR A 57 -12.28 6.63 -14.76
N ARG A 58 -12.36 6.77 -13.44
CA ARG A 58 -13.45 6.18 -12.64
C ARG A 58 -14.81 6.77 -12.99
N GLU A 59 -14.90 8.06 -13.24
CA GLU A 59 -16.14 8.74 -13.64
C GLU A 59 -16.62 8.30 -15.03
N ARG A 60 -15.68 8.06 -15.95
CA ARG A 60 -16.03 7.62 -17.32
C ARG A 60 -16.42 6.17 -17.43
N MET A 61 -15.75 5.29 -16.71
CA MET A 61 -15.80 3.84 -16.90
C MET A 61 -16.50 3.08 -15.77
N GLY A 62 -16.73 3.75 -14.64
CA GLY A 62 -17.36 3.14 -13.47
C GLY A 62 -16.50 2.07 -12.81
N GLU A 63 -17.14 1.19 -12.04
CA GLU A 63 -16.45 0.14 -11.28
C GLU A 63 -15.85 -0.97 -12.17
N ASP A 64 -16.40 -1.18 -13.36
CA ASP A 64 -15.97 -2.19 -14.32
C ASP A 64 -14.95 -1.62 -15.31
N CYS A 65 -14.09 -0.74 -14.85
CA CYS A 65 -13.06 -0.11 -15.67
C CYS A 65 -12.14 -1.16 -16.29
N VAL A 66 -12.05 -1.15 -17.62
CA VAL A 66 -11.09 -1.95 -18.37
C VAL A 66 -10.02 -1.01 -18.90
N LEU A 67 -8.79 -1.24 -18.48
CA LEU A 67 -7.65 -0.47 -18.97
C LEU A 67 -7.36 -0.82 -20.43
N GLY A 68 -7.07 0.19 -21.24
CA GLY A 68 -6.58 0.01 -22.61
C GLY A 68 -5.11 -0.42 -22.63
N GLU A 69 -4.64 -0.92 -23.78
CA GLU A 69 -3.23 -1.23 -23.97
C GLU A 69 -2.37 0.05 -24.00
N PRO A 70 -1.12 0.02 -23.52
CA PRO A 70 -0.40 -1.16 -22.98
C PRO A 70 -0.71 -1.48 -21.51
N TYR A 71 -1.54 -0.71 -20.85
CA TYR A 71 -1.77 -0.82 -19.40
C TYR A 71 -2.45 -2.13 -19.00
N ALA A 72 -3.39 -2.61 -19.83
CA ALA A 72 -4.10 -3.87 -19.56
C ALA A 72 -3.16 -5.08 -19.50
N SER A 73 -2.04 -5.05 -20.25
CA SER A 73 -1.03 -6.13 -20.23
C SER A 73 -0.04 -6.00 -19.09
N LEU A 74 0.11 -4.80 -18.50
CA LEU A 74 1.13 -4.52 -17.49
C LEU A 74 0.56 -4.47 -16.07
N PHE A 75 -0.72 -4.17 -15.92
CA PHE A 75 -1.35 -3.93 -14.64
C PHE A 75 -2.64 -4.74 -14.49
N GLU A 76 -2.93 -5.07 -13.26
CA GLU A 76 -4.14 -5.75 -12.85
C GLU A 76 -5.04 -4.76 -12.10
N ASN A 77 -6.34 -4.80 -12.35
CA ASN A 77 -7.31 -4.09 -11.53
C ASN A 77 -7.62 -4.93 -10.30
N ILE A 78 -7.41 -4.36 -9.14
CA ILE A 78 -7.82 -4.96 -7.87
C ILE A 78 -8.89 -4.10 -7.22
N ARG A 79 -9.78 -4.74 -6.48
CA ARG A 79 -10.82 -4.07 -5.73
C ARG A 79 -10.53 -4.17 -4.25
N VAL A 80 -10.48 -3.01 -3.58
CA VAL A 80 -10.40 -2.91 -2.13
C VAL A 80 -11.78 -2.50 -1.62
N PRO A 81 -12.53 -3.42 -0.99
CA PRO A 81 -13.85 -3.09 -0.47
C PRO A 81 -13.76 -2.04 0.66
N ALA A 82 -14.83 -1.26 0.81
CA ALA A 82 -14.96 -0.36 1.96
C ALA A 82 -14.92 -1.17 3.26
N HIS A 83 -14.12 -0.73 4.21
CA HIS A 83 -13.93 -1.40 5.49
C HIS A 83 -13.50 -0.40 6.56
N THR A 84 -13.54 -0.81 7.82
CA THR A 84 -13.03 -0.01 8.92
C THR A 84 -11.53 -0.25 9.06
N TYR A 85 -10.77 0.83 9.09
CA TYR A 85 -9.32 0.79 9.25
C TYR A 85 -8.88 1.62 10.46
N ALA A 86 -7.94 1.07 11.22
CA ALA A 86 -7.13 1.85 12.14
C ALA A 86 -5.89 2.33 11.36
N ILE A 87 -5.67 3.63 11.34
CA ILE A 87 -4.59 4.24 10.54
C ILE A 87 -3.54 4.80 11.48
N PHE A 88 -2.29 4.43 11.23
CA PHE A 88 -1.12 4.85 12.00
C PHE A 88 -0.09 5.46 11.06
N GLU A 89 0.52 6.55 11.50
CA GLU A 89 1.58 7.22 10.73
C GLU A 89 2.94 6.97 11.34
N THR A 90 3.95 6.79 10.49
CA THR A 90 5.36 6.83 10.93
C THR A 90 5.77 8.27 11.21
N GLU A 91 6.89 8.44 11.90
CA GLU A 91 7.55 9.74 11.99
C GLU A 91 7.94 10.24 10.60
N ARG A 92 8.04 11.56 10.45
CA ARG A 92 8.61 12.19 9.26
C ARG A 92 10.10 11.93 9.22
N CYS A 93 10.59 11.32 8.15
CA CYS A 93 12.00 10.94 8.02
C CYS A 93 12.37 10.72 6.56
N ARG A 94 13.65 10.50 6.33
CA ARG A 94 14.16 10.27 4.97
C ARG A 94 13.78 8.89 4.41
N TYR A 95 13.74 7.88 5.28
CA TYR A 95 13.49 6.48 4.90
C TYR A 95 12.38 5.85 5.72
N PRO A 96 11.11 6.20 5.46
CA PRO A 96 9.99 5.64 6.21
C PRO A 96 9.83 4.13 6.03
N THR A 97 10.38 3.55 4.95
CA THR A 97 10.40 2.12 4.71
C THR A 97 11.19 1.34 5.75
N VAL A 98 12.18 1.97 6.36
CA VAL A 98 13.03 1.36 7.41
C VAL A 98 12.31 1.30 8.75
N VAL A 99 11.51 2.33 9.07
CA VAL A 99 10.84 2.43 10.38
C VAL A 99 9.46 1.79 10.41
N SER A 100 8.83 1.59 9.28
CA SER A 100 7.45 1.07 9.22
C SER A 100 7.29 -0.37 9.74
N PRO A 101 8.23 -1.32 9.55
CA PRO A 101 8.09 -2.66 10.13
C PRO A 101 8.02 -2.65 11.67
N GLU A 102 8.81 -1.83 12.31
CA GLU A 102 8.79 -1.69 13.77
C GLU A 102 7.47 -1.08 14.25
N LEU A 103 6.95 -0.07 13.55
CA LEU A 103 5.64 0.48 13.87
C LEU A 103 4.54 -0.58 13.76
N ARG A 104 4.55 -1.37 12.69
CA ARG A 104 3.58 -2.46 12.52
C ARG A 104 3.67 -3.48 13.66
N ARG A 105 4.89 -3.86 14.02
CA ARG A 105 5.11 -4.78 15.15
C ARG A 105 4.49 -4.24 16.44
N ARG A 106 4.68 -2.97 16.73
CA ARG A 106 4.12 -2.33 17.93
C ARG A 106 2.60 -2.25 17.89
N ILE A 107 2.02 -1.95 16.73
CA ILE A 107 0.57 -1.94 16.56
C ILE A 107 -0.01 -3.31 16.93
N VAL A 108 0.55 -4.37 16.37
CA VAL A 108 0.05 -5.74 16.56
C VAL A 108 0.25 -6.23 17.99
N SER A 109 1.42 -5.95 18.59
CA SER A 109 1.78 -6.49 19.90
C SER A 109 1.34 -5.63 21.09
N GLU A 110 1.23 -4.31 20.90
CA GLU A 110 0.97 -3.38 22.00
C GLU A 110 -0.43 -2.73 21.90
N TRP A 111 -0.78 -2.21 20.72
CA TRP A 111 -2.04 -1.49 20.56
C TRP A 111 -3.25 -2.41 20.38
N LEU A 112 -3.15 -3.38 19.48
CA LEU A 112 -4.29 -4.23 19.11
C LEU A 112 -4.86 -5.02 20.30
N PRO A 113 -4.02 -5.66 21.17
CA PRO A 113 -4.54 -6.42 22.30
C PRO A 113 -5.37 -5.59 23.29
N GLY A 114 -5.04 -4.32 23.46
CA GLY A 114 -5.74 -3.41 24.39
C GLY A 114 -6.83 -2.56 23.74
N SER A 115 -7.00 -2.64 22.41
CA SER A 115 -7.87 -1.73 21.67
C SER A 115 -9.35 -2.11 21.70
N GLY A 116 -9.67 -3.35 21.98
CA GLY A 116 -11.02 -3.89 21.81
C GLY A 116 -11.34 -4.30 20.37
N TYR A 117 -10.43 -4.08 19.45
CA TYR A 117 -10.54 -4.52 18.06
C TYR A 117 -9.77 -5.81 17.82
N GLN A 118 -10.11 -6.47 16.73
CA GLN A 118 -9.35 -7.59 16.20
C GLN A 118 -9.09 -7.36 14.70
N PHE A 119 -8.13 -8.08 14.14
CA PHE A 119 -7.91 -8.04 12.69
C PHE A 119 -9.16 -8.48 11.95
N ALA A 120 -9.53 -7.71 10.93
CA ALA A 120 -10.56 -8.10 9.99
C ALA A 120 -9.97 -8.83 8.79
N ASP A 121 -10.79 -9.66 8.15
CA ASP A 121 -10.44 -10.31 6.89
C ASP A 121 -10.65 -9.34 5.72
N ALA A 122 -9.71 -8.42 5.57
CA ALA A 122 -9.73 -7.38 4.55
C ALA A 122 -8.30 -7.01 4.17
N PRO A 123 -8.09 -6.35 3.02
CA PRO A 123 -6.75 -5.94 2.61
C PRO A 123 -6.10 -4.97 3.60
N GLU A 124 -4.83 -5.21 3.89
CA GLU A 124 -3.96 -4.29 4.63
C GLU A 124 -3.30 -3.34 3.64
N ILE A 125 -3.28 -2.05 3.94
CA ILE A 125 -2.79 -1.04 3.02
C ILE A 125 -1.68 -0.23 3.68
N VAL A 126 -0.63 0.04 2.93
CA VAL A 126 0.43 0.97 3.33
C VAL A 126 0.50 2.08 2.29
N VAL A 127 0.36 3.32 2.73
CA VAL A 127 0.49 4.50 1.87
C VAL A 127 1.82 5.17 2.16
N THR A 128 2.69 5.27 1.16
CA THR A 128 3.96 5.96 1.30
C THR A 128 3.87 7.34 0.65
N HIS A 129 4.20 8.36 1.41
CA HIS A 129 4.29 9.74 0.95
C HIS A 129 5.76 10.07 0.68
N TRP A 130 6.14 10.07 -0.59
CA TRP A 130 7.52 10.23 -1.01
C TRP A 130 7.99 11.67 -1.09
N PHE A 131 7.06 12.59 -1.43
CA PHE A 131 7.39 13.98 -1.66
C PHE A 131 6.61 14.88 -0.71
N GLY A 132 7.33 15.66 0.08
CA GLY A 132 6.79 16.70 0.91
C GLY A 132 7.28 18.08 0.43
N ARG A 133 6.65 19.15 0.92
CA ARG A 133 7.04 20.53 0.60
C ARG A 133 8.45 20.87 1.07
N LEU A 134 8.93 20.20 2.13
CA LEU A 134 10.20 20.46 2.79
C LEU A 134 11.28 19.44 2.41
N GLY A 135 11.05 18.65 1.37
CA GLY A 135 12.03 17.71 0.86
C GLY A 135 11.97 16.31 1.49
N CYS A 136 13.04 15.55 1.32
CA CYS A 136 13.05 14.11 1.65
C CYS A 136 12.97 13.79 3.15
N GLN A 137 13.18 14.75 4.04
CA GLN A 137 13.03 14.54 5.48
C GLN A 137 11.57 14.50 5.93
N GLU A 138 10.64 14.88 5.06
CA GLU A 138 9.21 14.94 5.35
C GLU A 138 8.45 13.73 4.85
N ARG A 139 9.13 12.69 4.41
CA ARG A 139 8.52 11.45 3.97
C ARG A 139 7.94 10.70 5.15
N TYR A 140 6.83 10.01 4.93
CA TYR A 140 6.21 9.16 5.94
C TYR A 140 5.36 8.07 5.31
N ARG A 141 4.99 7.08 6.12
CA ARG A 141 4.04 6.03 5.75
C ARG A 141 2.83 6.06 6.66
N GLU A 142 1.68 5.78 6.07
CA GLU A 142 0.47 5.42 6.80
C GLU A 142 0.29 3.90 6.73
N LEU A 143 0.05 3.28 7.88
CA LEU A 143 -0.27 1.87 7.97
C LEU A 143 -1.76 1.75 8.27
N TRP A 144 -2.49 1.15 7.34
CA TRP A 144 -3.94 0.96 7.41
C TRP A 144 -4.23 -0.49 7.78
N ILE A 145 -4.57 -0.70 9.04
CA ILE A 145 -4.85 -2.03 9.60
C ILE A 145 -6.36 -2.25 9.59
N PRO A 146 -6.87 -3.26 8.86
CA PRO A 146 -8.29 -3.56 8.85
C PRO A 146 -8.70 -4.13 10.22
N VAL A 147 -9.77 -3.57 10.79
CA VAL A 147 -10.24 -3.95 12.14
C VAL A 147 -11.75 -4.13 12.17
N GLU A 148 -12.18 -4.95 13.10
CA GLU A 148 -13.59 -5.19 13.40
C GLU A 148 -13.86 -5.35 14.89
#